data_d036e40f707c906be581d495b902a28a
#
_entry.id   d036e40f707c906be581d495b902a28a
#
_cell.length_a   1.000
_cell.length_b   1.000
_cell.length_c   1.000
_cell.angle_alpha   90.00
_cell.angle_beta   90.00
_cell.angle_gamma   90.00
#
_symmetry.space_group_name_H-M   'P 1'
#
loop_
_entity.id
_entity.type
_entity.pdbx_description
1 polymer ?
#
loop_
_entity_poly.entity_id
_entity_poly.type
_entity_poly.pdbx_seq_one_letter_code
_entity_poly.pdbx_strand_id
1 'polypeptide(L)'
;MDVSNDELVALLGALSNAKAPSGFEDETLAVARAFCEGWATFEENTLRDGLITPKNFTGDKPVLMLDAHGDEVGGMVKAVLSNGTMSFVELGRFTPGTLAGQGVWVRATDGSWV
;
A
#
# COMPACT_ATOMS: atom_id res chain seq x y z
N MET A 1 0.74 -9.61 -22.02
CA MET A 1 1.34 -10.32 -20.86
C MET A 1 0.34 -11.40 -20.48
N ASP A 2 0.74 -12.65 -20.47
CA ASP A 2 -0.08 -13.74 -19.93
C ASP A 2 0.36 -13.94 -18.48
N VAL A 3 -0.56 -13.72 -17.54
CA VAL A 3 -0.33 -13.92 -16.12
C VAL A 3 -1.13 -15.13 -15.68
N SER A 4 -0.47 -16.09 -15.07
CA SER A 4 -1.12 -17.29 -14.54
C SER A 4 -1.98 -16.97 -13.31
N ASN A 5 -2.93 -17.85 -12.99
CA ASN A 5 -3.73 -17.70 -11.78
C ASN A 5 -2.87 -17.73 -10.51
N ASP A 6 -1.81 -18.54 -10.49
CA ASP A 6 -0.90 -18.60 -9.33
C ASP A 6 -0.13 -17.30 -9.13
N GLU A 7 0.32 -16.65 -10.22
CA GLU A 7 0.95 -15.33 -10.16
C GLU A 7 -0.02 -14.25 -9.68
N LEU A 8 -1.28 -14.29 -10.11
CA LEU A 8 -2.32 -13.35 -9.63
C LEU A 8 -2.60 -13.55 -8.13
N VAL A 9 -2.71 -14.79 -7.68
CA VAL A 9 -2.91 -15.10 -6.24
C VAL A 9 -1.70 -14.63 -5.42
N ALA A 10 -0.49 -14.86 -5.91
CA ALA A 10 0.74 -14.37 -5.26
C ALA A 10 0.78 -12.84 -5.18
N LEU A 11 0.42 -12.15 -6.27
CA LEU A 11 0.35 -10.68 -6.31
C LEU A 11 -0.69 -10.15 -5.32
N LEU A 12 -1.90 -10.72 -5.32
CA LEU A 12 -2.96 -10.34 -4.36
C LEU A 12 -2.49 -10.56 -2.91
N GLY A 13 -1.82 -11.69 -2.64
CA GLY A 13 -1.23 -11.98 -1.34
C GLY A 13 -0.17 -10.94 -0.95
N ALA A 14 0.72 -10.58 -1.86
CA ALA A 14 1.77 -9.59 -1.61
C ALA A 14 1.18 -8.20 -1.33
N LEU A 15 0.19 -7.76 -2.12
CA LEU A 15 -0.50 -6.48 -1.92
C LEU A 15 -1.28 -6.46 -0.59
N SER A 16 -2.00 -7.56 -0.27
CA SER A 16 -2.82 -7.63 0.95
C SER A 16 -2.01 -7.75 2.24
N ASN A 17 -0.75 -8.15 2.17
CA ASN A 17 0.15 -8.24 3.32
C ASN A 17 1.13 -7.07 3.41
N ALA A 18 1.15 -6.18 2.43
CA ALA A 18 1.95 -4.96 2.46
C ALA A 18 1.41 -4.03 3.56
N LYS A 19 2.31 -3.50 4.39
CA LYS A 19 1.96 -2.54 5.43
C LYS A 19 2.00 -1.14 4.83
N ALA A 20 0.83 -0.60 4.54
CA ALA A 20 0.69 0.61 3.74
C ALA A 20 -0.37 1.57 4.30
N PRO A 21 -0.26 2.04 5.55
CA PRO A 21 -1.16 3.08 6.02
C PRO A 21 -0.90 4.39 5.24
N SER A 22 -1.94 5.22 5.08
CA SER A 22 -1.88 6.46 4.29
C SER A 22 -0.66 7.31 4.65
N GLY A 23 0.13 7.67 3.65
CA GLY A 23 1.40 8.39 3.76
C GLY A 23 2.64 7.49 3.94
N PHE A 24 2.46 6.16 4.01
CA PHE A 24 3.53 5.18 4.18
C PHE A 24 3.31 3.97 3.26
N GLU A 25 2.94 4.22 2.01
CA GLU A 25 2.59 3.21 1.00
C GLU A 25 3.82 2.53 0.36
N ASP A 26 5.00 2.65 0.98
CA ASP A 26 6.26 2.12 0.45
C ASP A 26 6.19 0.66 0.01
N GLU A 27 5.59 -0.20 0.85
CA GLU A 27 5.52 -1.64 0.58
C GLU A 27 4.58 -1.96 -0.58
N THR A 28 3.40 -1.35 -0.63
CA THR A 28 2.45 -1.53 -1.74
C THR A 28 3.03 -1.04 -3.07
N LEU A 29 3.66 0.14 -3.06
CA LEU A 29 4.31 0.69 -4.26
C LEU A 29 5.49 -0.17 -4.71
N ALA A 30 6.25 -0.75 -3.79
CA ALA A 30 7.33 -1.67 -4.13
C ALA A 30 6.80 -2.95 -4.81
N VAL A 31 5.71 -3.52 -4.30
CA VAL A 31 5.03 -4.68 -4.91
C VAL A 31 4.53 -4.34 -6.32
N ALA A 32 3.85 -3.20 -6.47
CA ALA A 32 3.34 -2.75 -7.77
C ALA A 32 4.47 -2.50 -8.77
N ARG A 33 5.55 -1.86 -8.34
CA ARG A 33 6.74 -1.60 -9.17
C ARG A 33 7.38 -2.90 -9.63
N ALA A 34 7.57 -3.87 -8.73
CA ALA A 34 8.15 -5.17 -9.07
C ALA A 34 7.26 -5.94 -10.07
N PHE A 35 5.95 -5.88 -9.91
CA PHE A 35 5.02 -6.51 -10.85
C PHE A 35 5.08 -5.88 -12.25
N CYS A 36 5.34 -4.58 -12.34
CA CYS A 36 5.44 -3.84 -13.61
C CYS A 36 6.74 -4.11 -14.37
N GLU A 37 7.74 -4.71 -13.72
CA GLU A 37 9.05 -4.92 -14.30
C GLU A 37 8.95 -5.73 -15.61
N GLY A 38 9.62 -5.24 -16.63
CA GLY A 38 9.66 -5.87 -17.95
C GLY A 38 8.55 -5.44 -18.91
N TRP A 39 7.32 -5.15 -18.49
CA TRP A 39 6.19 -4.86 -19.37
C TRP A 39 5.66 -3.43 -19.32
N ALA A 40 5.89 -2.69 -18.23
CA ALA A 40 5.43 -1.32 -18.05
C ALA A 40 6.54 -0.41 -17.51
N THR A 41 6.32 0.90 -17.55
CA THR A 41 7.02 1.88 -16.73
C THR A 41 6.20 2.15 -15.48
N PHE A 42 6.89 2.38 -14.37
CA PHE A 42 6.29 2.77 -13.10
C PHE A 42 6.88 4.12 -12.70
N GLU A 43 6.07 5.14 -12.63
CA GLU A 43 6.44 6.49 -12.21
C GLU A 43 5.75 6.80 -10.89
N GLU A 44 6.50 7.33 -9.93
CA GLU A 44 6.00 7.71 -8.62
C GLU A 44 6.17 9.22 -8.43
N ASN A 45 5.14 9.88 -7.94
CA ASN A 45 5.19 11.29 -7.60
C ASN A 45 5.41 11.52 -6.10
N THR A 46 5.50 12.79 -5.70
CA THR A 46 5.72 13.19 -4.31
C THR A 46 4.51 12.95 -3.39
N LEU A 47 3.34 12.65 -3.95
CA LEU A 47 2.12 12.28 -3.20
C LEU A 47 1.97 10.77 -3.02
N ARG A 48 2.97 10.00 -3.48
CA ARG A 48 2.97 8.54 -3.45
C ARG A 48 1.97 7.90 -4.42
N ASP A 49 1.52 8.64 -5.45
CA ASP A 49 0.77 8.04 -6.53
C ASP A 49 1.72 7.29 -7.46
N GLY A 50 1.35 6.07 -7.84
CA GLY A 50 2.06 5.25 -8.81
C GLY A 50 1.35 5.23 -10.16
N LEU A 51 1.98 5.76 -11.20
CA LEU A 51 1.47 5.69 -12.57
C LEU A 51 2.13 4.54 -13.31
N ILE A 52 1.30 3.61 -13.78
CA ILE A 52 1.72 2.45 -14.55
C ILE A 52 1.35 2.65 -16.02
N THR A 53 2.36 2.72 -16.89
CA THR A 53 2.15 2.87 -18.32
C THR A 53 2.74 1.67 -19.06
N PRO A 54 1.94 0.86 -19.78
CA PRO A 54 2.46 -0.25 -20.59
C PRO A 54 3.47 0.24 -21.62
N LYS A 55 4.57 -0.49 -21.82
CA LYS A 55 5.64 -0.11 -22.78
C LYS A 55 5.17 -0.01 -24.23
N ASN A 56 4.09 -0.68 -24.58
CA ASN A 56 3.47 -0.62 -25.91
C ASN A 56 2.34 0.42 -26.03
N PHE A 57 2.20 1.28 -25.01
CA PHE A 57 1.22 2.36 -25.04
C PHE A 57 1.66 3.46 -26.01
N THR A 58 0.84 3.78 -27.02
CA THR A 58 1.14 4.79 -28.03
C THR A 58 0.28 6.05 -27.91
N GLY A 59 -0.87 5.95 -27.22
CA GLY A 59 -1.81 7.04 -27.13
C GLY A 59 -2.66 7.30 -28.39
N ASP A 60 -2.49 6.52 -29.44
CA ASP A 60 -3.16 6.73 -30.75
C ASP A 60 -4.65 6.32 -30.78
N LYS A 61 -5.11 5.67 -29.69
CA LYS A 61 -6.48 5.16 -29.53
C LYS A 61 -7.11 5.78 -28.29
N PRO A 62 -8.44 5.66 -28.13
CA PRO A 62 -9.07 6.03 -26.87
C PRO A 62 -8.35 5.39 -25.67
N VAL A 63 -8.02 6.21 -24.69
CA VAL A 63 -7.28 5.81 -23.49
C VAL A 63 -8.25 5.46 -22.40
N LEU A 64 -8.07 4.29 -21.78
CA LEU A 64 -8.73 3.89 -20.54
C LEU A 64 -7.71 4.05 -19.39
N MET A 65 -8.06 4.84 -18.38
CA MET A 65 -7.33 4.89 -17.12
C MET A 65 -8.10 4.09 -16.07
N LEU A 66 -7.39 3.18 -15.40
CA LEU A 66 -7.89 2.47 -14.22
C LEU A 66 -7.25 3.09 -12.99
N ASP A 67 -8.05 3.35 -11.98
CA ASP A 67 -7.63 3.97 -10.73
C ASP A 67 -7.99 3.08 -9.55
N ALA A 68 -7.08 2.94 -8.59
CA ALA A 68 -7.28 2.20 -7.36
C ALA A 68 -6.38 2.78 -6.26
N HIS A 69 -6.90 2.87 -5.02
CA HIS A 69 -6.07 3.31 -3.91
C HIS A 69 -5.06 2.24 -3.49
N GLY A 70 -3.87 2.66 -3.06
CA GLY A 70 -2.78 1.79 -2.63
C GLY A 70 -2.57 1.71 -1.13
N ASP A 71 -3.31 2.51 -0.35
CA ASP A 71 -3.23 2.54 1.09
C ASP A 71 -4.26 1.63 1.77
N GLU A 72 -4.02 1.35 3.03
CA GLU A 72 -4.93 0.64 3.92
C GLU A 72 -5.31 1.50 5.13
N VAL A 73 -6.39 1.13 5.80
CA VAL A 73 -6.79 1.76 7.06
C VAL A 73 -5.77 1.48 8.15
N GLY A 74 -5.50 2.47 8.99
CA GLY A 74 -4.50 2.35 10.04
C GLY A 74 -4.62 3.43 11.09
N GLY A 75 -3.53 3.68 11.79
CA GLY A 75 -3.47 4.71 12.80
C GLY A 75 -2.11 5.40 12.84
N MET A 76 -2.11 6.68 13.16
CA MET A 76 -0.89 7.43 13.43
C MET A 76 -0.72 7.60 14.94
N VAL A 77 0.41 7.15 15.46
CA VAL A 77 0.72 7.32 16.90
C VAL A 77 0.77 8.79 17.25
N LYS A 78 -0.08 9.19 18.19
CA LYS A 78 -0.18 10.56 18.71
C LYS A 78 0.71 10.77 19.94
N ALA A 79 0.75 9.79 20.82
CA ALA A 79 1.53 9.85 22.06
C ALA A 79 1.83 8.45 22.59
N VAL A 80 3.00 8.31 23.21
CA VAL A 80 3.35 7.19 24.09
C VAL A 80 3.16 7.66 25.52
N LEU A 81 2.35 6.96 26.29
CA LEU A 81 1.98 7.34 27.66
C LEU A 81 2.90 6.69 28.67
N SER A 82 3.00 7.27 29.87
CA SER A 82 3.89 6.80 30.94
C SER A 82 3.57 5.39 31.48
N ASN A 83 2.35 4.92 31.24
CA ASN A 83 1.92 3.56 31.58
C ASN A 83 2.25 2.49 30.50
N GLY A 84 2.99 2.88 29.45
CA GLY A 84 3.37 2.00 28.35
C GLY A 84 2.31 1.81 27.25
N THR A 85 1.18 2.49 27.33
CA THR A 85 0.18 2.48 26.25
C THR A 85 0.46 3.57 25.22
N MET A 86 -0.10 3.42 24.03
CA MET A 86 -0.03 4.41 22.97
C MET A 86 -1.44 4.92 22.64
N SER A 87 -1.56 6.22 22.40
CA SER A 87 -2.74 6.78 21.74
C SER A 87 -2.44 7.05 20.28
N PHE A 88 -3.45 6.90 19.42
CA PHE A 88 -3.32 7.15 17.99
C PHE A 88 -4.55 7.89 17.44
N VAL A 89 -4.40 8.48 16.27
CA VAL A 89 -5.49 8.99 15.44
C VAL A 89 -5.75 8.01 14.29
N GLU A 90 -7.01 7.88 13.90
CA GLU A 90 -7.40 7.00 12.81
C GLU A 90 -6.93 7.58 11.46
N LEU A 91 -6.40 6.69 10.61
CA LEU A 91 -6.18 6.92 9.19
C LEU A 91 -7.17 6.04 8.42
N GLY A 92 -8.05 6.67 7.66
CA GLY A 92 -9.18 5.97 7.06
C GLY A 92 -10.31 5.74 8.07
N ARG A 93 -11.17 4.76 7.78
CA ARG A 93 -12.33 4.44 8.62
C ARG A 93 -12.35 2.96 8.98
N PHE A 94 -12.33 2.66 10.26
CA PHE A 94 -12.58 1.33 10.81
C PHE A 94 -13.52 1.40 12.02
N THR A 95 -14.12 0.29 12.39
CA THR A 95 -14.98 0.22 13.57
C THR A 95 -14.09 -0.03 14.81
N PRO A 96 -13.97 0.89 15.77
CA PRO A 96 -13.06 0.75 16.91
C PRO A 96 -13.21 -0.57 17.68
N GLY A 97 -14.43 -1.08 17.78
CA GLY A 97 -14.71 -2.36 18.46
C GLY A 97 -14.06 -3.58 17.79
N THR A 98 -13.68 -3.51 16.52
CA THR A 98 -13.01 -4.62 15.81
C THR A 98 -11.52 -4.70 16.11
N LEU A 99 -10.93 -3.65 16.67
CA LEU A 99 -9.50 -3.63 17.02
C LEU A 99 -9.21 -4.26 18.37
N ALA A 100 -10.20 -4.38 19.24
CA ALA A 100 -9.99 -4.92 20.59
C ALA A 100 -9.48 -6.37 20.50
N GLY A 101 -8.28 -6.60 21.06
CA GLY A 101 -7.63 -7.91 21.04
C GLY A 101 -6.94 -8.32 19.75
N GLN A 102 -6.88 -7.42 18.74
CA GLN A 102 -6.13 -7.66 17.52
C GLN A 102 -4.65 -7.29 17.70
N GLY A 103 -3.77 -8.06 17.04
CA GLY A 103 -2.38 -7.64 16.86
C GLY A 103 -2.29 -6.51 15.84
N VAL A 104 -1.41 -5.58 16.08
CA VAL A 104 -1.12 -4.47 15.17
C VAL A 104 0.37 -4.37 14.92
N TRP A 105 0.74 -3.88 13.76
CA TRP A 105 2.12 -3.52 13.47
C TRP A 105 2.32 -2.03 13.72
N VAL A 106 3.40 -1.69 14.42
CA VAL A 106 3.77 -0.29 14.67
C VAL A 106 5.09 0.00 13.96
N ARG A 107 5.11 1.03 13.12
CA ARG A 107 6.35 1.48 12.47
C ARG A 107 7.17 2.30 13.47
N ALA A 108 8.36 1.83 13.78
CA ALA A 108 9.30 2.54 14.64
C ALA A 108 10.02 3.67 13.86
N THR A 109 10.71 4.54 14.59
CA THR A 109 11.42 5.70 14.00
C THR A 109 12.59 5.32 13.11
N ASP A 110 13.14 4.12 13.26
CA ASP A 110 14.18 3.54 12.40
C ASP A 110 13.60 2.88 11.13
N GLY A 111 12.28 2.91 10.96
CA GLY A 111 11.58 2.32 9.83
C GLY A 111 11.23 0.84 9.99
N SER A 112 11.63 0.19 11.07
CA SER A 112 11.24 -1.20 11.35
C SER A 112 9.77 -1.30 11.78
N TRP A 113 9.20 -2.49 11.61
CA TRP A 113 7.87 -2.82 12.11
C TRP A 113 7.99 -3.74 13.32
N VAL A 114 7.29 -3.41 14.37
CA VAL A 114 7.25 -4.15 15.65
C VAL A 114 5.83 -4.51 16.02
#